data_22b8d22efc24fc72f13a8fbcb1f42b95
#
_entry.id   22b8d22efc24fc72f13a8fbcb1f42b95
#
_cell.length_a   1.000
_cell.length_b   1.000
_cell.length_c   1.000
_cell.angle_alpha   90.00
_cell.angle_beta   90.00
_cell.angle_gamma   90.00
#
_symmetry.space_group_name_H-M   'P 1'
#
loop_
_entity.id
_entity.type
_entity.pdbx_description
1 polymer ?
#
loop_
_entity_poly.entity_id
_entity_poly.type
_entity_poly.pdbx_seq_one_letter_code
_entity_poly.pdbx_strand_id
1 'polypeptide(L)'
;MLTLEIKDKVVLVTGSNRGIGKSFVEKALELGAAKVYATARNTGSLADLAAANPERVVLLNLDICNQAQVDAVAAAAQDVDVLVNNAGAGGGGAIVAANNEAPKRMEMDINYFGTMKMAVAFAPIVKAKGGGAIVNILSISGLCSFAFAPGYSASKAAGHSLTQALRAELAKQNTLVIGVYPGPIDTDMAKHLPFDKASPDSVATHVFNALATGEEDVFPDPFSVEFVKQLRIDAKAVEKANGASA
;
A
#
# COMPACT_ATOMS: atom_id res chain seq x y z
N MET A 1 -8.36 10.70 18.61
CA MET A 1 -7.83 9.99 17.43
C MET A 1 -8.24 10.76 16.20
N LEU A 2 -7.36 10.84 15.19
CA LEU A 2 -7.71 11.38 13.88
C LEU A 2 -8.57 10.33 13.15
N THR A 3 -9.70 10.77 12.58
CA THR A 3 -10.61 9.93 11.79
C THR A 3 -10.94 10.62 10.49
N LEU A 4 -11.22 9.86 9.43
CA LEU A 4 -11.54 10.42 8.12
C LEU A 4 -12.53 9.52 7.38
N GLU A 5 -13.67 10.09 6.99
CA GLU A 5 -14.65 9.44 6.12
C GLU A 5 -14.28 9.70 4.64
N ILE A 6 -14.49 8.72 3.77
CA ILE A 6 -14.16 8.82 2.34
C ILE A 6 -15.17 9.64 1.53
N LYS A 7 -16.40 9.75 2.03
CA LYS A 7 -17.42 10.55 1.35
C LYS A 7 -16.92 11.98 1.10
N ASP A 8 -17.10 12.47 -0.11
CA ASP A 8 -16.70 13.80 -0.58
C ASP A 8 -15.18 14.09 -0.54
N LYS A 9 -14.33 13.05 -0.37
CA LYS A 9 -12.86 13.16 -0.37
C LYS A 9 -12.26 12.88 -1.73
N VAL A 10 -11.06 13.40 -1.95
CA VAL A 10 -10.22 13.14 -3.10
C VAL A 10 -9.16 12.11 -2.72
N VAL A 11 -9.18 10.97 -3.39
CA VAL A 11 -8.28 9.84 -3.11
C VAL A 11 -7.30 9.65 -4.25
N LEU A 12 -6.02 9.47 -3.98
CA LEU A 12 -5.02 9.05 -4.97
C LEU A 12 -4.55 7.64 -4.64
N VAL A 13 -4.60 6.74 -5.63
CA VAL A 13 -4.16 5.34 -5.49
C VAL A 13 -3.01 5.04 -6.44
N THR A 14 -1.87 4.59 -5.91
CA THR A 14 -0.75 4.14 -6.75
C THR A 14 -0.89 2.67 -7.15
N GLY A 15 -0.56 2.33 -8.41
CA GLY A 15 -0.66 0.95 -8.90
C GLY A 15 -2.09 0.42 -8.94
N SER A 16 -3.04 1.23 -9.40
CA SER A 16 -4.47 0.96 -9.36
C SER A 16 -5.02 0.11 -10.52
N ASN A 17 -4.17 -0.39 -11.40
CA ASN A 17 -4.61 -1.10 -12.61
C ASN A 17 -5.10 -2.54 -12.38
N ARG A 18 -4.86 -3.14 -11.21
CA ARG A 18 -5.29 -4.49 -10.84
C ARG A 18 -5.23 -4.72 -9.34
N GLY A 19 -5.72 -5.90 -8.90
CA GLY A 19 -5.61 -6.38 -7.54
C GLY A 19 -6.09 -5.38 -6.50
N ILE A 20 -5.36 -5.25 -5.41
CA ILE A 20 -5.71 -4.39 -4.27
C ILE A 20 -5.90 -2.92 -4.70
N GLY A 21 -5.02 -2.39 -5.58
CA GLY A 21 -5.12 -1.01 -6.06
C GLY A 21 -6.41 -0.72 -6.83
N LYS A 22 -6.86 -1.66 -7.68
CA LYS A 22 -8.15 -1.54 -8.37
C LYS A 22 -9.30 -1.54 -7.37
N SER A 23 -9.28 -2.44 -6.40
CA SER A 23 -10.31 -2.51 -5.35
C SER A 23 -10.38 -1.24 -4.50
N PHE A 24 -9.25 -0.58 -4.24
CA PHE A 24 -9.26 0.73 -3.57
C PHE A 24 -10.00 1.79 -4.38
N VAL A 25 -9.80 1.85 -5.70
CA VAL A 25 -10.51 2.81 -6.56
C VAL A 25 -12.00 2.53 -6.57
N GLU A 26 -12.40 1.27 -6.79
CA GLU A 26 -13.80 0.84 -6.81
C GLU A 26 -14.49 1.12 -5.48
N LYS A 27 -13.87 0.75 -4.36
CA LYS A 27 -14.42 0.97 -3.01
C LYS A 27 -14.50 2.46 -2.64
N ALA A 28 -13.52 3.28 -3.01
CA ALA A 28 -13.58 4.73 -2.81
C ALA A 28 -14.77 5.36 -3.55
N LEU A 29 -15.02 4.93 -4.78
CA LEU A 29 -16.18 5.37 -5.57
C LEU A 29 -17.50 4.93 -4.94
N GLU A 30 -17.58 3.68 -4.45
CA GLU A 30 -18.75 3.14 -3.75
C GLU A 30 -19.06 3.94 -2.48
N LEU A 31 -18.03 4.31 -1.71
CA LEU A 31 -18.15 5.10 -0.48
C LEU A 31 -18.37 6.61 -0.73
N GLY A 32 -18.53 7.02 -1.98
CA GLY A 32 -18.88 8.39 -2.34
C GLY A 32 -17.70 9.36 -2.37
N ALA A 33 -16.48 8.90 -2.68
CA ALA A 33 -15.37 9.80 -2.96
C ALA A 33 -15.74 10.82 -4.05
N ALA A 34 -15.40 12.08 -3.85
CA ALA A 34 -15.65 13.13 -4.84
C ALA A 34 -14.82 12.92 -6.10
N LYS A 35 -13.58 12.44 -5.94
CA LYS A 35 -12.66 12.17 -7.05
C LYS A 35 -11.68 11.07 -6.66
N VAL A 36 -11.25 10.27 -7.65
CA VAL A 36 -10.17 9.30 -7.49
C VAL A 36 -9.14 9.50 -8.59
N TYR A 37 -7.91 9.81 -8.21
CA TYR A 37 -6.76 9.75 -9.10
C TYR A 37 -6.26 8.31 -9.15
N ALA A 38 -6.53 7.61 -10.23
CA ALA A 38 -6.09 6.24 -10.46
C ALA A 38 -4.78 6.24 -11.26
N THR A 39 -3.69 5.75 -10.66
CA THR A 39 -2.38 5.84 -11.29
C THR A 39 -1.77 4.48 -11.62
N ALA A 40 -1.10 4.40 -12.76
CA ALA A 40 -0.34 3.23 -13.21
C ALA A 40 0.75 3.65 -14.20
N ARG A 41 1.73 2.78 -14.42
CA ARG A 41 2.76 2.97 -15.47
C ARG A 41 2.17 2.95 -16.89
N ASN A 42 1.05 2.28 -17.06
CA ASN A 42 0.26 2.29 -18.30
C ASN A 42 -1.22 2.47 -17.92
N THR A 43 -1.78 3.61 -18.22
CA THR A 43 -3.17 3.96 -17.91
C THR A 43 -4.20 3.31 -18.85
N GLY A 44 -3.79 2.76 -19.97
CA GLY A 44 -4.69 2.04 -20.90
C GLY A 44 -5.43 0.88 -20.20
N SER A 45 -4.79 0.25 -19.21
CA SER A 45 -5.41 -0.81 -18.39
C SER A 45 -6.50 -0.32 -17.42
N LEU A 46 -6.68 1.00 -17.30
CA LEU A 46 -7.70 1.64 -16.46
C LEU A 46 -8.81 2.31 -17.26
N ALA A 47 -8.78 2.20 -18.59
CA ALA A 47 -9.70 2.92 -19.49
C ALA A 47 -11.17 2.60 -19.21
N ASP A 48 -11.51 1.32 -19.00
CA ASP A 48 -12.88 0.89 -18.71
C ASP A 48 -13.38 1.46 -17.37
N LEU A 49 -12.52 1.49 -16.36
CA LEU A 49 -12.85 2.05 -15.05
C LEU A 49 -13.13 3.56 -15.13
N ALA A 50 -12.31 4.29 -15.89
CA ALA A 50 -12.51 5.71 -16.11
C ALA A 50 -13.76 5.99 -16.97
N ALA A 51 -14.00 5.19 -18.01
CA ALA A 51 -15.19 5.31 -18.86
C ALA A 51 -16.49 5.06 -18.08
N ALA A 52 -16.46 4.16 -17.10
CA ALA A 52 -17.61 3.91 -16.21
C ALA A 52 -17.84 5.04 -15.18
N ASN A 53 -16.84 5.90 -14.92
CA ASN A 53 -16.91 6.97 -13.92
C ASN A 53 -16.23 8.26 -14.42
N PRO A 54 -16.62 8.83 -15.56
CA PRO A 54 -15.88 9.89 -16.25
C PRO A 54 -15.74 11.18 -15.44
N GLU A 55 -16.73 11.47 -14.59
CA GLU A 55 -16.73 12.70 -13.75
C GLU A 55 -15.85 12.57 -12.48
N ARG A 56 -15.54 11.35 -12.07
CA ARG A 56 -14.88 11.11 -10.79
C ARG A 56 -13.53 10.42 -10.87
N VAL A 57 -13.19 9.76 -11.98
CA VAL A 57 -11.92 9.05 -12.14
C VAL A 57 -10.99 9.80 -13.07
N VAL A 58 -9.83 10.20 -12.57
CA VAL A 58 -8.78 10.85 -13.33
C VAL A 58 -7.58 9.91 -13.45
N LEU A 59 -7.17 9.60 -14.67
CA LEU A 59 -6.04 8.73 -14.95
C LEU A 59 -4.73 9.51 -15.01
N LEU A 60 -3.71 9.08 -14.28
CA LEU A 60 -2.38 9.68 -14.35
C LEU A 60 -1.30 8.61 -14.54
N ASN A 61 -0.41 8.82 -15.50
CA ASN A 61 0.76 7.97 -15.69
C ASN A 61 1.73 8.17 -14.53
N LEU A 62 2.13 7.08 -13.87
CA LEU A 62 3.03 7.13 -12.73
C LEU A 62 3.89 5.87 -12.61
N ASP A 63 5.20 6.07 -12.71
CA ASP A 63 6.20 5.19 -12.12
C ASP A 63 6.72 5.87 -10.84
N ILE A 64 6.42 5.30 -9.68
CA ILE A 64 6.82 5.86 -8.38
C ILE A 64 8.35 5.87 -8.17
N CYS A 65 9.11 5.15 -8.99
CA CYS A 65 10.58 5.21 -9.00
C CYS A 65 11.10 6.44 -9.75
N ASN A 66 10.31 7.02 -10.66
CA ASN A 66 10.68 8.18 -11.47
C ASN A 66 10.27 9.49 -10.78
N GLN A 67 11.27 10.25 -10.27
CA GLN A 67 11.00 11.48 -9.54
C GLN A 67 10.22 12.52 -10.37
N ALA A 68 10.56 12.68 -11.63
CA ALA A 68 9.88 13.67 -12.48
C ALA A 68 8.38 13.34 -12.69
N GLN A 69 8.03 12.05 -12.75
CA GLN A 69 6.62 11.64 -12.81
C GLN A 69 5.92 11.84 -11.47
N VAL A 70 6.58 11.58 -10.35
CA VAL A 70 6.04 11.87 -9.01
C VAL A 70 5.74 13.35 -8.87
N ASP A 71 6.69 14.23 -9.27
CA ASP A 71 6.51 15.67 -9.20
C ASP A 71 5.37 16.16 -10.11
N ALA A 72 5.27 15.61 -11.32
CA ALA A 72 4.19 15.94 -12.26
C ALA A 72 2.82 15.53 -11.72
N VAL A 73 2.71 14.34 -11.12
CA VAL A 73 1.46 13.85 -10.50
C VAL A 73 1.12 14.69 -9.27
N ALA A 74 2.08 15.03 -8.44
CA ALA A 74 1.86 15.92 -7.30
C ALA A 74 1.37 17.31 -7.74
N ALA A 75 1.94 17.87 -8.82
CA ALA A 75 1.49 19.14 -9.38
C ALA A 75 0.07 19.10 -9.95
N ALA A 76 -0.34 17.95 -10.53
CA ALA A 76 -1.67 17.77 -11.11
C ALA A 76 -2.76 17.44 -10.06
N ALA A 77 -2.39 16.91 -8.89
CA ALA A 77 -3.30 16.37 -7.87
C ALA A 77 -3.19 17.12 -6.53
N GLN A 78 -3.27 18.46 -6.58
CA GLN A 78 -3.13 19.36 -5.43
C GLN A 78 -4.32 19.34 -4.46
N ASP A 79 -5.38 18.67 -4.80
CA ASP A 79 -6.62 18.57 -4.01
C ASP A 79 -6.76 17.24 -3.24
N VAL A 80 -5.73 16.39 -3.22
CA VAL A 80 -5.75 15.07 -2.55
C VAL A 80 -5.91 15.19 -1.04
N ASP A 81 -6.90 14.48 -0.50
CA ASP A 81 -7.13 14.29 0.93
C ASP A 81 -6.50 12.99 1.45
N VAL A 82 -6.48 11.93 0.61
CA VAL A 82 -6.00 10.59 0.97
C VAL A 82 -5.04 10.04 -0.09
N LEU A 83 -3.81 9.75 0.31
CA LEU A 83 -2.84 9.03 -0.52
C LEU A 83 -2.83 7.53 -0.14
N VAL A 84 -3.07 6.64 -1.12
CA VAL A 84 -2.91 5.19 -0.97
C VAL A 84 -1.65 4.73 -1.73
N ASN A 85 -0.57 4.50 -1.01
CA ASN A 85 0.67 3.91 -1.51
C ASN A 85 0.49 2.40 -1.63
N ASN A 86 -0.05 1.93 -2.77
CA ASN A 86 -0.31 0.53 -3.04
C ASN A 86 0.68 -0.07 -4.05
N ALA A 87 1.27 0.72 -4.94
CA ALA A 87 2.23 0.20 -5.92
C ALA A 87 3.35 -0.57 -5.22
N GLY A 88 3.62 -1.78 -5.67
CA GLY A 88 4.61 -2.67 -5.08
C GLY A 88 5.05 -3.77 -6.04
N ALA A 89 6.18 -4.39 -5.71
CA ALA A 89 6.74 -5.53 -6.41
C ALA A 89 7.25 -6.59 -5.43
N GLY A 90 7.26 -7.84 -5.86
CA GLY A 90 7.79 -8.98 -5.12
C GLY A 90 8.17 -10.12 -6.06
N GLY A 91 8.87 -11.11 -5.52
CA GLY A 91 9.23 -12.31 -6.29
C GLY A 91 10.73 -12.53 -6.53
N GLY A 92 11.59 -11.84 -5.76
CA GLY A 92 13.03 -11.87 -5.94
C GLY A 92 13.76 -13.19 -5.59
N GLY A 93 13.08 -14.21 -5.03
CA GLY A 93 13.66 -15.52 -4.67
C GLY A 93 14.78 -15.47 -3.60
N ALA A 94 15.43 -16.61 -3.36
CA ALA A 94 16.46 -16.77 -2.33
C ALA A 94 17.64 -15.78 -2.45
N ILE A 95 18.31 -15.49 -1.35
CA ILE A 95 19.48 -14.58 -1.33
C ILE A 95 20.74 -15.35 -1.77
N VAL A 96 21.09 -16.37 -1.02
CA VAL A 96 22.39 -17.07 -1.22
C VAL A 96 22.37 -17.90 -2.50
N ALA A 97 21.35 -18.74 -2.67
CA ALA A 97 21.28 -19.65 -3.81
C ALA A 97 21.10 -18.92 -5.16
N ALA A 98 20.33 -17.83 -5.18
CA ALA A 98 20.12 -17.07 -6.41
C ALA A 98 21.30 -16.16 -6.78
N ASN A 99 22.13 -15.77 -5.81
CA ASN A 99 23.28 -14.87 -5.98
C ASN A 99 23.01 -13.68 -6.94
N ASN A 100 21.82 -13.11 -6.85
CA ASN A 100 21.40 -12.03 -7.73
C ASN A 100 20.73 -10.91 -6.91
N GLU A 101 21.38 -9.76 -6.79
CA GLU A 101 20.87 -8.63 -6.03
C GLU A 101 19.87 -7.75 -6.79
N ALA A 102 19.88 -7.79 -8.11
CA ALA A 102 19.08 -6.87 -8.92
C ALA A 102 17.56 -6.92 -8.61
N PRO A 103 16.91 -8.11 -8.47
CA PRO A 103 15.51 -8.15 -8.04
C PRO A 103 15.29 -7.58 -6.64
N LYS A 104 16.22 -7.79 -5.69
CA LYS A 104 16.12 -7.27 -4.32
C LYS A 104 16.25 -5.75 -4.27
N ARG A 105 17.16 -5.18 -5.11
CA ARG A 105 17.25 -3.73 -5.29
C ARG A 105 15.96 -3.16 -5.87
N MET A 106 15.41 -3.78 -6.92
CA MET A 106 14.13 -3.37 -7.50
C MET A 106 12.99 -3.39 -6.47
N GLU A 107 12.90 -4.42 -5.64
CA GLU A 107 11.92 -4.51 -4.56
C GLU A 107 12.09 -3.36 -3.55
N MET A 108 13.32 -3.02 -3.18
CA MET A 108 13.62 -1.90 -2.30
C MET A 108 13.31 -0.56 -2.97
N ASP A 109 13.68 -0.38 -4.23
CA ASP A 109 13.44 0.86 -4.99
C ASP A 109 11.93 1.15 -5.11
N ILE A 110 11.11 0.13 -5.36
CA ILE A 110 9.66 0.29 -5.50
C ILE A 110 9.00 0.39 -4.12
N ASN A 111 9.19 -0.62 -3.24
CA ASN A 111 8.39 -0.77 -2.03
C ASN A 111 8.77 0.22 -0.92
N TYR A 112 10.03 0.69 -0.90
CA TYR A 112 10.52 1.64 0.10
C TYR A 112 10.75 3.03 -0.51
N PHE A 113 11.70 3.18 -1.44
CA PHE A 113 12.05 4.50 -1.97
C PHE A 113 10.91 5.13 -2.79
N GLY A 114 10.17 4.34 -3.57
CA GLY A 114 9.00 4.81 -4.30
C GLY A 114 7.89 5.27 -3.37
N THR A 115 7.59 4.50 -2.32
CA THR A 115 6.62 4.88 -1.27
C THR A 115 7.06 6.15 -0.55
N MET A 116 8.35 6.28 -0.21
CA MET A 116 8.91 7.47 0.42
C MET A 116 8.77 8.71 -0.45
N LYS A 117 9.10 8.61 -1.75
CA LYS A 117 8.94 9.73 -2.70
C LYS A 117 7.50 10.23 -2.76
N MET A 118 6.53 9.30 -2.84
CA MET A 118 5.11 9.66 -2.84
C MET A 118 4.69 10.32 -1.52
N ALA A 119 5.11 9.79 -0.38
CA ALA A 119 4.81 10.39 0.93
C ALA A 119 5.39 11.81 1.04
N VAL A 120 6.65 12.02 0.63
CA VAL A 120 7.31 13.34 0.63
C VAL A 120 6.59 14.34 -0.27
N ALA A 121 6.17 13.91 -1.47
CA ALA A 121 5.50 14.79 -2.42
C ALA A 121 4.08 15.18 -1.95
N PHE A 122 3.35 14.26 -1.31
CA PHE A 122 1.95 14.47 -0.95
C PHE A 122 1.72 14.95 0.48
N ALA A 123 2.65 14.76 1.42
CA ALA A 123 2.51 15.26 2.78
C ALA A 123 2.22 16.79 2.85
N PRO A 124 2.88 17.66 2.08
CA PRO A 124 2.56 19.10 2.06
C PRO A 124 1.18 19.39 1.42
N ILE A 125 0.73 18.59 0.44
CA ILE A 125 -0.59 18.73 -0.20
C ILE A 125 -1.68 18.42 0.82
N VAL A 126 -1.58 17.28 1.49
CA VAL A 126 -2.51 16.86 2.55
C VAL A 126 -2.52 17.87 3.69
N LYS A 127 -1.34 18.41 4.09
CA LYS A 127 -1.24 19.48 5.08
C LYS A 127 -2.00 20.74 4.66
N ALA A 128 -1.88 21.15 3.40
CA ALA A 128 -2.55 22.35 2.88
C ALA A 128 -4.09 22.22 2.90
N LYS A 129 -4.61 20.99 2.92
CA LYS A 129 -6.04 20.66 3.08
C LYS A 129 -6.50 20.72 4.55
N GLY A 130 -5.61 20.99 5.50
CA GLY A 130 -5.88 20.97 6.94
C GLY A 130 -5.67 19.61 7.61
N GLY A 131 -5.11 18.65 6.89
CA GLY A 131 -4.90 17.26 7.28
C GLY A 131 -5.62 16.28 6.35
N GLY A 132 -5.45 14.98 6.60
CA GLY A 132 -6.01 13.90 5.80
C GLY A 132 -5.36 12.56 6.15
N ALA A 133 -5.03 11.72 5.14
CA ALA A 133 -4.41 10.45 5.43
C ALA A 133 -3.37 9.99 4.39
N ILE A 134 -2.39 9.20 4.85
CA ILE A 134 -1.46 8.43 4.02
C ILE A 134 -1.58 6.96 4.43
N VAL A 135 -1.92 6.10 3.48
CA VAL A 135 -2.06 4.66 3.65
C VAL A 135 -0.91 3.96 2.94
N ASN A 136 -0.13 3.15 3.64
CA ASN A 136 0.97 2.38 3.08
C ASN A 136 0.62 0.89 3.07
N ILE A 137 0.52 0.28 1.87
CA ILE A 137 0.29 -1.16 1.74
C ILE A 137 1.60 -1.91 1.92
N LEU A 138 1.75 -2.46 3.11
CA LEU A 138 2.91 -3.23 3.55
C LEU A 138 2.68 -4.74 3.33
N SER A 139 3.01 -5.56 4.32
CA SER A 139 2.74 -7.00 4.39
C SER A 139 3.12 -7.52 5.78
N ILE A 140 2.54 -8.62 6.21
CA ILE A 140 3.05 -9.40 7.35
C ILE A 140 4.52 -9.83 7.15
N SER A 141 4.97 -9.95 5.89
CA SER A 141 6.37 -10.23 5.54
C SER A 141 7.33 -9.14 6.02
N GLY A 142 6.84 -7.92 6.26
CA GLY A 142 7.62 -6.83 6.85
C GLY A 142 7.75 -6.92 8.37
N LEU A 143 6.96 -7.75 9.03
CA LEU A 143 7.01 -7.97 10.48
C LEU A 143 7.87 -9.19 10.84
N CYS A 144 7.87 -10.22 9.99
CA CYS A 144 8.74 -11.38 10.10
C CYS A 144 9.03 -11.92 8.69
N SER A 145 10.29 -12.17 8.39
CA SER A 145 10.73 -12.57 7.05
C SER A 145 10.24 -13.97 6.66
N PHE A 146 9.84 -14.12 5.39
CA PHE A 146 9.59 -15.41 4.77
C PHE A 146 10.79 -15.83 3.92
N ALA A 147 11.29 -17.06 4.09
CA ALA A 147 12.49 -17.53 3.45
C ALA A 147 12.38 -17.62 1.90
N PHE A 148 11.17 -17.80 1.35
CA PHE A 148 10.93 -17.80 -0.09
C PHE A 148 10.92 -16.41 -0.73
N ALA A 149 10.80 -15.33 0.07
CA ALA A 149 10.71 -13.95 -0.41
C ALA A 149 11.53 -12.95 0.45
N PRO A 150 12.83 -13.18 0.66
CA PRO A 150 13.61 -12.41 1.63
C PRO A 150 13.84 -10.95 1.22
N GLY A 151 14.02 -10.66 -0.07
CA GLY A 151 14.16 -9.29 -0.56
C GLY A 151 12.86 -8.49 -0.39
N TYR A 152 11.74 -9.11 -0.74
CA TYR A 152 10.41 -8.53 -0.51
C TYR A 152 10.18 -8.26 0.98
N SER A 153 10.47 -9.24 1.85
CA SER A 153 10.35 -9.09 3.30
C SER A 153 11.17 -7.91 3.81
N ALA A 154 12.43 -7.80 3.38
CA ALA A 154 13.31 -6.69 3.75
C ALA A 154 12.73 -5.33 3.29
N SER A 155 12.22 -5.25 2.06
CA SER A 155 11.63 -4.02 1.52
C SER A 155 10.35 -3.60 2.28
N LYS A 156 9.53 -4.57 2.69
CA LYS A 156 8.31 -4.32 3.48
C LYS A 156 8.64 -3.99 4.94
N ALA A 157 9.72 -4.54 5.51
CA ALA A 157 10.23 -4.14 6.82
C ALA A 157 10.76 -2.69 6.80
N ALA A 158 11.46 -2.28 5.75
CA ALA A 158 11.85 -0.89 5.54
C ALA A 158 10.62 0.03 5.41
N GLY A 159 9.59 -0.40 4.66
CA GLY A 159 8.32 0.30 4.56
C GLY A 159 7.57 0.42 5.89
N HIS A 160 7.63 -0.61 6.75
CA HIS A 160 7.11 -0.55 8.12
C HIS A 160 7.80 0.53 8.94
N SER A 161 9.15 0.55 8.94
CA SER A 161 9.94 1.59 9.61
C SER A 161 9.62 2.99 9.09
N LEU A 162 9.51 3.16 7.75
CA LEU A 162 9.10 4.42 7.13
C LEU A 162 7.72 4.87 7.63
N THR A 163 6.77 3.95 7.73
CA THR A 163 5.40 4.25 8.19
C THR A 163 5.40 4.77 9.62
N GLN A 164 6.21 4.18 10.51
CA GLN A 164 6.38 4.66 11.90
C GLN A 164 6.99 6.07 11.94
N ALA A 165 8.01 6.34 11.12
CA ALA A 165 8.62 7.67 11.03
C ALA A 165 7.61 8.71 10.53
N LEU A 166 6.86 8.40 9.47
CA LEU A 166 5.82 9.29 8.94
C LEU A 166 4.72 9.60 9.95
N ARG A 167 4.31 8.63 10.79
CA ARG A 167 3.37 8.89 11.89
C ARG A 167 3.89 9.98 12.83
N ALA A 168 5.14 9.86 13.26
CA ALA A 168 5.74 10.83 14.16
C ALA A 168 5.90 12.22 13.52
N GLU A 169 6.34 12.28 12.27
CA GLU A 169 6.56 13.54 11.55
C GLU A 169 5.26 14.26 11.21
N LEU A 170 4.21 13.52 10.82
CA LEU A 170 2.97 14.09 10.29
C LEU A 170 1.87 14.28 11.35
N ALA A 171 2.07 13.80 12.58
CA ALA A 171 1.11 13.94 13.67
C ALA A 171 0.68 15.40 13.90
N LYS A 172 1.62 16.34 13.84
CA LYS A 172 1.37 17.77 14.10
C LYS A 172 0.62 18.49 12.97
N GLN A 173 0.45 17.85 11.82
CA GLN A 173 -0.29 18.42 10.68
C GLN A 173 -1.65 17.73 10.44
N ASN A 174 -2.18 17.02 11.45
CA ASN A 174 -3.44 16.29 11.37
C ASN A 174 -3.50 15.27 10.21
N THR A 175 -2.40 14.56 9.95
CA THR A 175 -2.35 13.53 8.92
C THR A 175 -2.28 12.15 9.60
N LEU A 176 -3.32 11.34 9.38
CA LEU A 176 -3.36 9.94 9.82
C LEU A 176 -2.47 9.09 8.90
N VAL A 177 -1.57 8.29 9.47
CA VAL A 177 -0.71 7.39 8.69
C VAL A 177 -1.01 5.94 9.06
N ILE A 178 -1.54 5.19 8.10
CA ILE A 178 -1.95 3.79 8.27
C ILE A 178 -0.93 2.86 7.63
N GLY A 179 -0.46 1.87 8.39
CA GLY A 179 0.24 0.69 7.89
C GLY A 179 -0.72 -0.47 7.68
N VAL A 180 -0.77 -1.03 6.49
CA VAL A 180 -1.63 -2.17 6.16
C VAL A 180 -0.77 -3.40 5.97
N TYR A 181 -1.05 -4.49 6.66
CA TYR A 181 -0.23 -5.69 6.70
C TYR A 181 -0.98 -6.93 6.19
N PRO A 182 -1.30 -7.00 4.87
CA PRO A 182 -2.00 -8.16 4.34
C PRO A 182 -1.16 -9.44 4.46
N GLY A 183 -1.87 -10.56 4.64
CA GLY A 183 -1.40 -11.89 4.33
C GLY A 183 -1.54 -12.21 2.83
N PRO A 184 -1.82 -13.47 2.46
CA PRO A 184 -2.07 -13.85 1.07
C PRO A 184 -3.39 -13.24 0.57
N ILE A 185 -3.31 -12.42 -0.48
CA ILE A 185 -4.48 -11.80 -1.14
C ILE A 185 -4.58 -12.33 -2.57
N ASP A 186 -5.79 -12.61 -3.05
CA ASP A 186 -6.04 -13.14 -4.40
C ASP A 186 -5.73 -12.10 -5.48
N THR A 187 -4.47 -12.12 -5.88
CA THR A 187 -3.89 -11.22 -6.88
C THR A 187 -2.88 -11.99 -7.72
N ASP A 188 -2.51 -11.45 -8.89
CA ASP A 188 -1.47 -12.04 -9.73
C ASP A 188 -0.15 -12.27 -8.97
N MET A 189 0.18 -11.37 -8.02
CA MET A 189 1.41 -11.48 -7.23
C MET A 189 1.42 -12.72 -6.33
N ALA A 190 0.27 -13.06 -5.75
CA ALA A 190 0.15 -14.18 -4.81
C ALA A 190 -0.44 -15.46 -5.44
N LYS A 191 -0.72 -15.45 -6.76
CA LYS A 191 -1.40 -16.55 -7.46
C LYS A 191 -0.72 -17.91 -7.25
N HIS A 192 0.61 -17.92 -7.18
CA HIS A 192 1.42 -19.13 -7.03
C HIS A 192 1.55 -19.62 -5.57
N LEU A 193 1.12 -18.85 -4.58
CA LEU A 193 1.22 -19.23 -3.18
C LEU A 193 0.17 -20.27 -2.81
N PRO A 194 0.53 -21.34 -2.06
CA PRO A 194 -0.37 -22.45 -1.70
C PRO A 194 -1.20 -22.15 -0.43
N PHE A 195 -1.60 -20.90 -0.23
CA PHE A 195 -2.39 -20.45 0.93
C PHE A 195 -3.80 -20.07 0.50
N ASP A 196 -4.75 -20.19 1.43
CA ASP A 196 -6.05 -19.55 1.29
C ASP A 196 -5.86 -18.03 1.20
N LYS A 197 -6.57 -17.41 0.27
CA LYS A 197 -6.40 -16.00 -0.06
C LYS A 197 -7.66 -15.21 0.23
N ALA A 198 -7.51 -14.08 0.88
CA ALA A 198 -8.60 -13.13 1.01
C ALA A 198 -8.78 -12.32 -0.29
N SER A 199 -9.95 -11.72 -0.45
CA SER A 199 -10.22 -10.88 -1.63
C SER A 199 -9.52 -9.52 -1.55
N PRO A 200 -9.11 -8.92 -2.68
CA PRO A 200 -8.63 -7.54 -2.71
C PRO A 200 -9.64 -6.53 -2.13
N ASP A 201 -10.94 -6.76 -2.33
CA ASP A 201 -12.02 -5.91 -1.81
C ASP A 201 -12.06 -5.91 -0.27
N SER A 202 -11.76 -7.04 0.38
CA SER A 202 -11.69 -7.08 1.84
C SER A 202 -10.61 -6.15 2.38
N VAL A 203 -9.47 -6.05 1.69
CA VAL A 203 -8.37 -5.14 2.08
C VAL A 203 -8.84 -3.68 2.01
N ALA A 204 -9.44 -3.27 0.89
CA ALA A 204 -9.93 -1.91 0.71
C ALA A 204 -11.01 -1.55 1.75
N THR A 205 -11.93 -2.49 2.02
CA THR A 205 -13.00 -2.32 3.02
C THR A 205 -12.43 -2.11 4.42
N HIS A 206 -11.49 -2.96 4.87
CA HIS A 206 -10.87 -2.83 6.21
C HIS A 206 -10.09 -1.53 6.34
N VAL A 207 -9.37 -1.10 5.30
CA VAL A 207 -8.59 0.14 5.32
C VAL A 207 -9.50 1.37 5.41
N PHE A 208 -10.58 1.43 4.64
CA PHE A 208 -11.50 2.57 4.73
C PHE A 208 -12.27 2.60 6.06
N ASN A 209 -12.57 1.45 6.66
CA ASN A 209 -13.09 1.38 8.03
C ASN A 209 -12.04 1.87 9.04
N ALA A 210 -10.76 1.51 8.87
CA ALA A 210 -9.67 1.98 9.72
C ALA A 210 -9.48 3.50 9.65
N LEU A 211 -9.65 4.12 8.47
CA LEU A 211 -9.67 5.57 8.34
C LEU A 211 -10.81 6.20 9.16
N ALA A 212 -12.00 5.59 9.14
CA ALA A 212 -13.16 6.08 9.88
C ALA A 212 -13.02 5.90 11.40
N THR A 213 -12.25 4.91 11.86
CA THR A 213 -12.03 4.62 13.29
C THR A 213 -10.73 5.19 13.86
N GLY A 214 -9.78 5.59 13.00
CA GLY A 214 -8.45 6.05 13.40
C GLY A 214 -7.49 4.91 13.76
N GLU A 215 -7.72 3.69 13.27
CA GLU A 215 -6.82 2.55 13.45
C GLU A 215 -5.56 2.73 12.59
N GLU A 216 -4.38 2.60 13.20
CA GLU A 216 -3.10 2.86 12.53
C GLU A 216 -2.44 1.62 11.93
N ASP A 217 -2.68 0.42 12.49
CA ASP A 217 -2.11 -0.85 12.03
C ASP A 217 -3.22 -1.83 11.65
N VAL A 218 -3.43 -2.03 10.33
CA VAL A 218 -4.53 -2.81 9.78
C VAL A 218 -4.08 -4.19 9.33
N PHE A 219 -4.74 -5.23 9.86
CA PHE A 219 -4.57 -6.63 9.47
C PHE A 219 -5.86 -7.09 8.77
N PRO A 220 -5.94 -6.97 7.42
CA PRO A 220 -7.22 -6.97 6.71
C PRO A 220 -7.79 -8.36 6.37
N ASP A 221 -7.15 -9.42 6.82
CA ASP A 221 -7.53 -10.80 6.50
C ASP A 221 -7.28 -11.76 7.68
N PRO A 222 -7.97 -12.91 7.73
CA PRO A 222 -7.84 -13.86 8.84
C PRO A 222 -6.40 -14.38 9.03
N PHE A 223 -5.65 -14.55 7.94
CA PHE A 223 -4.26 -15.00 8.00
C PHE A 223 -3.39 -13.98 8.71
N SER A 224 -3.47 -12.71 8.33
CA SER A 224 -2.68 -11.62 8.92
C SER A 224 -3.03 -11.40 10.39
N VAL A 225 -4.31 -11.50 10.77
CA VAL A 225 -4.77 -11.41 12.17
C VAL A 225 -4.15 -12.51 13.01
N GLU A 226 -4.23 -13.78 12.56
CA GLU A 226 -3.65 -14.89 13.31
C GLU A 226 -2.11 -14.82 13.33
N PHE A 227 -1.50 -14.43 12.21
CA PHE A 227 -0.04 -14.27 12.12
C PHE A 227 0.50 -13.28 13.16
N VAL A 228 -0.09 -12.08 13.26
CA VAL A 228 0.38 -11.07 14.21
C VAL A 228 0.12 -11.48 15.65
N LYS A 229 -0.94 -12.21 15.92
CA LYS A 229 -1.22 -12.79 17.24
C LYS A 229 -0.13 -13.78 17.65
N GLN A 230 0.24 -14.70 16.76
CA GLN A 230 1.32 -15.67 17.01
C GLN A 230 2.67 -14.95 17.16
N LEU A 231 2.97 -13.95 16.32
CA LEU A 231 4.19 -13.15 16.38
C LEU A 231 4.35 -12.45 17.74
N ARG A 232 3.25 -11.96 18.32
CA ARG A 232 3.26 -11.32 19.65
C ARG A 232 3.46 -12.31 20.80
N ILE A 233 3.06 -13.57 20.62
CA ILE A 233 3.22 -14.64 21.63
C ILE A 233 4.65 -15.17 21.60
N ASP A 234 5.15 -15.56 20.41
CA ASP A 234 6.49 -16.13 20.25
C ASP A 234 7.05 -15.80 18.84
N ALA A 235 7.70 -14.65 18.74
CA ALA A 235 8.32 -14.20 17.50
C ALA A 235 9.38 -15.19 16.95
N LYS A 236 10.07 -15.92 17.85
CA LYS A 236 11.10 -16.87 17.43
C LYS A 236 10.52 -18.15 16.86
N ALA A 237 9.40 -18.61 17.38
CA ALA A 237 8.66 -19.73 16.79
C ALA A 237 8.14 -19.39 15.39
N VAL A 238 7.57 -18.18 15.19
CA VAL A 238 7.11 -17.72 13.87
C VAL A 238 8.26 -17.61 12.88
N GLU A 239 9.40 -17.04 13.27
CA GLU A 239 10.62 -16.96 12.44
C GLU A 239 11.05 -18.36 11.96
N LYS A 240 11.10 -19.34 12.87
CA LYS A 240 11.47 -20.73 12.52
C LYS A 240 10.47 -21.38 11.58
N ALA A 241 9.17 -21.17 11.80
CA ALA A 241 8.11 -21.70 10.94
C ALA A 241 8.20 -21.11 9.52
N ASN A 242 8.41 -19.79 9.41
CA ASN A 242 8.60 -19.12 8.11
C ASN A 242 9.89 -19.57 7.41
N GLY A 243 10.94 -19.93 8.15
CA GLY A 243 12.19 -20.47 7.62
C GLY A 243 12.04 -21.89 7.05
N ALA A 244 11.16 -22.70 7.63
CA ALA A 244 10.92 -24.08 7.16
C ALA A 244 10.10 -24.15 5.86
N SER A 245 9.50 -23.04 5.43
CA SER A 245 8.73 -22.91 4.17
C SER A 245 9.58 -22.51 2.95
N ALA A 246 10.91 -22.66 3.05
CA ALA A 246 11.87 -22.30 1.99
C ALA A 246 11.99 -23.38 0.91
#